data_e11684c7e80f4e67b9a14b04bcf2317a
#
_entry.id   e11684c7e80f4e67b9a14b04bcf2317a
#
_cell.length_a   1.000
_cell.length_b   1.000
_cell.length_c   1.000
_cell.angle_alpha   90.00
_cell.angle_beta   90.00
_cell.angle_gamma   90.00
#
_symmetry.space_group_name_H-M   'P 1'
#
loop_
_entity.id
_entity.type
_entity.pdbx_description
1 polymer ?
#
loop_
_entity_poly.entity_id
_entity_poly.type
_entity_poly.pdbx_seq_one_letter_code
_entity_poly.pdbx_strand_id
1 'polypeptide(L)'
;MHRHTIILCAVILASSSRCRAFASGGASSLTPRRTSLQSQATRLSREDDTPSSRRSRAARSAVTELRAGAAASIPAPPPPTNRALSKFYFPCLALWISGPLLSLVDTSFIGLSAKAGAVGAAGSAAQLAALGPATTFIDGSLYLFAFLNVATTNLYASALAKGGDTKKNRDGISELPGEGVVRTAAKTSLISGIGLMFLLLAVARPLIALYIGPEAAASPGLLDSAHEYVKIRALSMPTSLLGGVLQAALLGAKDSVTPLVAIAYSTVINVVGDYLLVNRFHMGLKGAAIATLLAQLAGTAAMIPSARSKLLARGSSLGLLPRWFTKGEPDEINSKTFLKFAAPVLTLILGKISAFGFMTNAAAGLPGQPQTLAAHQIALSLFFFASPFLEVISQLSQAFLPTYSVMPERADRSSWRAASDGLVVRLEKLGLLVGSLIAGTVGSIVAFAPGIVTRDAAVQTAAKPLAAILASAVLLTGPVAVSEGTLIARSELSFLAGVYLFSTALLPPVLRKIRAGGGPVSQVWICFALFQLFRSLCFAGRLLLSDKRTDGDD
;
A
#
# COMPACT_ATOMS: atom_id res chain seq x y z
N MET A 1 -27.93 -8.10 16.28
CA MET A 1 -26.59 -8.24 15.69
C MET A 1 -26.56 -9.11 14.42
N HIS A 2 -27.32 -10.23 14.32
CA HIS A 2 -27.34 -11.05 13.09
C HIS A 2 -27.78 -10.34 11.81
N ARG A 3 -28.71 -9.39 11.86
CA ARG A 3 -29.17 -8.64 10.67
C ARG A 3 -28.13 -7.67 10.09
N HIS A 4 -27.29 -7.09 10.92
CA HIS A 4 -26.27 -6.11 10.44
C HIS A 4 -25.08 -6.80 9.77
N THR A 5 -24.67 -8.00 10.22
CA THR A 5 -23.58 -8.76 9.59
C THR A 5 -23.99 -9.27 8.21
N ILE A 6 -25.24 -9.73 8.05
CA ILE A 6 -25.78 -10.19 6.76
C ILE A 6 -25.92 -9.03 5.78
N ILE A 7 -26.34 -7.85 6.25
CA ILE A 7 -26.45 -6.64 5.41
C ILE A 7 -25.06 -6.17 4.94
N LEU A 8 -24.04 -6.24 5.79
CA LEU A 8 -22.69 -5.88 5.42
C LEU A 8 -22.10 -6.82 4.36
N CYS A 9 -22.31 -8.13 4.50
CA CYS A 9 -21.95 -9.13 3.49
C CYS A 9 -22.73 -8.94 2.18
N ALA A 10 -24.01 -8.58 2.25
CA ALA A 10 -24.83 -8.31 1.07
C ALA A 10 -24.39 -7.04 0.31
N VAL A 11 -23.92 -6.02 1.01
CA VAL A 11 -23.39 -4.80 0.39
C VAL A 11 -22.07 -5.08 -0.35
N ILE A 12 -21.20 -5.93 0.21
CA ILE A 12 -19.94 -6.34 -0.43
C ILE A 12 -20.22 -7.20 -1.67
N LEU A 13 -21.19 -8.12 -1.60
CA LEU A 13 -21.59 -8.98 -2.73
C LEU A 13 -22.33 -8.19 -3.82
N ALA A 14 -23.15 -7.19 -3.46
CA ALA A 14 -23.85 -6.33 -4.42
C ALA A 14 -22.90 -5.39 -5.17
N SER A 15 -21.79 -4.98 -4.56
CA SER A 15 -20.74 -4.21 -5.27
C SER A 15 -19.99 -5.07 -6.29
N SER A 16 -19.79 -6.37 -6.02
CA SER A 16 -19.12 -7.29 -6.93
C SER A 16 -19.96 -7.64 -8.18
N SER A 17 -21.29 -7.70 -8.05
CA SER A 17 -22.19 -7.98 -9.19
C SER A 17 -22.30 -6.81 -10.18
N ARG A 18 -22.19 -5.56 -9.72
CA ARG A 18 -22.13 -4.39 -10.61
C ARG A 18 -20.81 -4.26 -11.36
N CYS A 19 -19.72 -4.81 -10.84
CA CYS A 19 -18.42 -4.85 -11.52
C CYS A 19 -18.40 -5.82 -12.72
N ARG A 20 -19.19 -6.90 -12.72
CA ARG A 20 -19.23 -7.84 -13.85
C ARG A 20 -19.87 -7.26 -15.11
N ALA A 21 -20.86 -6.39 -14.96
CA ALA A 21 -21.52 -5.75 -16.10
C ALA A 21 -20.65 -4.68 -16.81
N PHE A 22 -19.56 -4.22 -16.18
CA PHE A 22 -18.67 -3.20 -16.74
C PHE A 22 -17.38 -3.75 -17.35
N ALA A 23 -17.06 -5.04 -17.13
CA ALA A 23 -15.84 -5.66 -17.64
C ALA A 23 -15.94 -6.19 -19.09
N SER A 24 -17.14 -6.20 -19.69
CA SER A 24 -17.38 -6.70 -21.06
C SER A 24 -17.47 -5.63 -22.13
N GLY A 25 -17.22 -4.37 -21.81
CA GLY A 25 -17.30 -3.23 -22.73
C GLY A 25 -15.94 -2.74 -23.21
N GLY A 26 -15.46 -3.27 -24.35
CA GLY A 26 -14.66 -2.52 -25.32
C GLY A 26 -13.19 -2.27 -25.00
N ALA A 27 -12.37 -3.26 -25.18
CA ALA A 27 -10.98 -3.05 -25.59
C ALA A 27 -10.95 -2.74 -27.09
N SER A 28 -11.20 -1.50 -27.48
CA SER A 28 -10.85 -1.05 -28.82
C SER A 28 -9.36 -0.78 -28.86
N SER A 29 -8.64 -1.68 -29.54
CA SER A 29 -7.26 -1.56 -29.91
C SER A 29 -7.03 -0.34 -30.81
N LEU A 30 -6.48 0.72 -30.26
CA LEU A 30 -5.83 1.77 -31.05
C LEU A 30 -4.37 1.36 -31.24
N THR A 31 -4.10 0.57 -32.26
CA THR A 31 -2.77 0.42 -32.85
C THR A 31 -2.44 1.68 -33.65
N PRO A 32 -1.35 2.39 -33.40
CA PRO A 32 -0.92 3.45 -34.31
C PRO A 32 -0.37 2.79 -35.58
N ARG A 33 -1.00 3.13 -36.69
CA ARG A 33 -0.46 2.87 -38.04
C ARG A 33 0.91 3.52 -38.20
N ARG A 34 1.95 2.74 -38.02
CA ARG A 34 3.33 3.10 -38.35
C ARG A 34 3.77 2.27 -39.56
N THR A 35 3.27 2.57 -40.75
CA THR A 35 3.83 2.01 -42.00
C THR A 35 3.27 2.79 -43.18
N SER A 36 3.82 3.94 -43.52
CA SER A 36 3.77 4.44 -44.91
C SER A 36 4.78 5.57 -45.22
N LEU A 37 5.41 6.19 -44.21
CA LEU A 37 6.31 7.32 -44.46
C LEU A 37 7.76 6.91 -44.81
N GLN A 38 8.21 5.75 -44.41
CA GLN A 38 9.56 5.28 -44.76
C GLN A 38 9.69 4.74 -46.19
N SER A 39 8.60 4.22 -46.78
CA SER A 39 8.63 3.72 -48.15
C SER A 39 8.57 4.83 -49.21
N GLN A 40 8.06 6.02 -48.85
CA GLN A 40 8.06 7.17 -49.76
C GLN A 40 9.40 7.91 -49.81
N ALA A 41 10.15 7.94 -48.73
CA ALA A 41 11.47 8.58 -48.71
C ALA A 41 12.50 7.82 -49.57
N THR A 42 12.38 6.50 -49.69
CA THR A 42 13.33 5.66 -50.48
C THR A 42 13.02 5.64 -51.98
N ARG A 43 11.82 6.02 -52.39
CA ARG A 43 11.43 6.10 -53.83
C ARG A 43 11.80 7.44 -54.47
N LEU A 44 11.96 8.52 -53.68
CA LEU A 44 12.29 9.86 -54.21
C LEU A 44 13.79 10.07 -54.45
N SER A 45 14.63 9.13 -54.05
CA SER A 45 16.11 9.26 -54.22
C SER A 45 16.67 8.55 -55.45
N ARG A 46 15.84 8.08 -56.41
CA ARG A 46 16.29 7.24 -57.53
C ARG A 46 15.78 7.64 -58.91
N GLU A 47 15.34 8.87 -59.13
CA GLU A 47 15.00 9.36 -60.46
C GLU A 47 15.56 10.75 -60.73
N ASP A 48 16.46 10.76 -61.73
CA ASP A 48 16.88 11.79 -62.64
C ASP A 48 17.75 12.97 -62.19
N ASP A 49 19.01 12.87 -62.61
CA ASP A 49 19.92 13.97 -62.86
C ASP A 49 19.46 14.84 -64.06
N THR A 50 18.74 15.93 -63.79
CA THR A 50 18.62 17.08 -64.69
C THR A 50 18.53 18.39 -63.92
N PRO A 51 19.20 19.49 -64.30
CA PRO A 51 19.38 20.67 -63.50
C PRO A 51 18.21 21.61 -63.65
N SER A 52 17.34 21.72 -62.64
CA SER A 52 16.49 22.89 -62.50
C SER A 52 16.48 23.35 -61.04
N SER A 53 17.03 24.52 -60.81
CA SER A 53 17.22 25.16 -59.50
C SER A 53 15.93 25.38 -58.68
N ARG A 54 14.76 25.22 -59.27
CA ARG A 54 13.46 25.28 -58.57
C ARG A 54 13.08 23.98 -57.88
N ARG A 55 13.41 22.81 -58.48
CA ARG A 55 13.13 21.50 -57.86
C ARG A 55 14.04 21.22 -56.66
N SER A 56 15.27 21.68 -56.70
CA SER A 56 16.22 21.51 -55.57
C SER A 56 15.82 22.39 -54.36
N ARG A 57 15.21 23.55 -54.57
CA ARG A 57 14.67 24.37 -53.47
C ARG A 57 13.45 23.75 -52.83
N ALA A 58 12.50 23.22 -53.65
CA ALA A 58 11.33 22.53 -53.13
C ALA A 58 11.68 21.22 -52.37
N ALA A 59 12.64 20.46 -52.90
CA ALA A 59 13.15 19.26 -52.20
C ALA A 59 13.91 19.61 -50.91
N ARG A 60 14.69 20.69 -50.88
CA ARG A 60 15.33 21.19 -49.66
C ARG A 60 14.32 21.75 -48.67
N SER A 61 13.28 22.47 -49.13
CA SER A 61 12.19 22.90 -48.27
C SER A 61 11.41 21.72 -47.68
N ALA A 62 11.07 20.71 -48.50
CA ALA A 62 10.41 19.49 -48.02
C ALA A 62 11.27 18.65 -47.06
N VAL A 63 12.60 18.57 -47.31
CA VAL A 63 13.53 17.91 -46.38
C VAL A 63 13.72 18.74 -45.12
N THR A 64 13.67 20.07 -45.21
CA THR A 64 13.73 20.97 -44.03
C THR A 64 12.43 20.91 -43.24
N GLU A 65 11.27 20.84 -43.91
CA GLU A 65 9.98 20.60 -43.25
C GLU A 65 9.86 19.20 -42.66
N LEU A 66 10.37 18.17 -43.33
CA LEU A 66 10.48 16.80 -42.78
C LEU A 66 11.47 16.73 -41.61
N ARG A 67 12.56 17.47 -41.65
CA ARG A 67 13.49 17.63 -40.51
C ARG A 67 12.88 18.47 -39.37
N ALA A 68 12.14 19.52 -39.69
CA ALA A 68 11.40 20.31 -38.69
C ALA A 68 10.25 19.51 -38.07
N GLY A 69 9.52 18.72 -38.84
CA GLY A 69 8.52 17.76 -38.33
C GLY A 69 9.15 16.60 -37.52
N ALA A 70 10.39 16.18 -37.87
CA ALA A 70 11.16 15.20 -37.10
C ALA A 70 11.81 15.82 -35.84
N ALA A 71 11.84 17.15 -35.75
CA ALA A 71 12.35 17.92 -34.61
C ALA A 71 11.24 18.37 -33.65
N ALA A 72 9.97 18.04 -33.94
CA ALA A 72 8.88 18.38 -33.03
C ALA A 72 9.07 17.69 -31.67
N SER A 73 9.10 18.47 -30.61
CA SER A 73 9.20 17.98 -29.25
C SER A 73 7.96 17.13 -28.89
N ILE A 74 8.17 16.05 -28.15
CA ILE A 74 7.08 15.15 -27.73
C ILE A 74 6.36 15.80 -26.54
N PRO A 75 5.06 16.16 -26.68
CA PRO A 75 4.31 16.73 -25.58
C PRO A 75 4.03 15.70 -24.48
N ALA A 76 3.78 16.17 -23.27
CA ALA A 76 3.43 15.31 -22.15
C ALA A 76 2.12 14.55 -22.42
N PRO A 77 1.97 13.31 -21.91
CA PRO A 77 0.70 12.62 -21.96
C PRO A 77 -0.36 13.41 -21.17
N PRO A 78 -1.64 13.35 -21.60
CA PRO A 78 -2.69 14.07 -20.91
C PRO A 78 -2.82 13.63 -19.45
N PRO A 79 -3.14 14.55 -18.52
CA PRO A 79 -3.29 14.21 -17.10
C PRO A 79 -4.48 13.25 -16.91
N PRO A 80 -4.41 12.36 -15.90
CA PRO A 80 -5.47 11.40 -15.65
C PRO A 80 -6.80 12.12 -15.35
N THR A 81 -7.88 11.64 -15.93
CA THR A 81 -9.22 12.18 -15.67
C THR A 81 -9.68 11.89 -14.24
N ASN A 82 -10.64 12.66 -13.69
CA ASN A 82 -11.24 12.36 -12.38
C ASN A 82 -11.84 10.96 -12.35
N ARG A 83 -12.42 10.50 -13.47
CA ARG A 83 -12.97 9.15 -13.60
C ARG A 83 -11.89 8.07 -13.49
N ALA A 84 -10.70 8.30 -14.05
CA ALA A 84 -9.57 7.37 -13.94
C ALA A 84 -9.05 7.31 -12.50
N LEU A 85 -8.90 8.46 -11.84
CA LEU A 85 -8.49 8.51 -10.43
C LEU A 85 -9.52 7.84 -9.52
N SER A 86 -10.82 8.10 -9.70
CA SER A 86 -11.88 7.48 -8.90
C SER A 86 -11.96 5.96 -9.12
N LYS A 87 -11.81 5.50 -10.38
CA LYS A 87 -11.77 4.05 -10.69
C LYS A 87 -10.62 3.32 -10.01
N PHE A 88 -9.53 4.00 -9.71
CA PHE A 88 -8.43 3.45 -8.96
C PHE A 88 -8.65 3.60 -7.45
N TYR A 89 -9.07 4.79 -7.00
CA TYR A 89 -9.20 5.14 -5.58
C TYR A 89 -10.17 4.23 -4.83
N PHE A 90 -11.41 4.09 -5.31
CA PHE A 90 -12.42 3.34 -4.55
C PHE A 90 -12.14 1.84 -4.42
N PRO A 91 -11.71 1.11 -5.46
CA PRO A 91 -11.29 -0.27 -5.29
C PRO A 91 -10.05 -0.40 -4.38
N CYS A 92 -9.09 0.52 -4.50
CA CYS A 92 -7.91 0.53 -3.65
C CYS A 92 -8.27 0.83 -2.17
N LEU A 93 -9.22 1.74 -1.91
CA LEU A 93 -9.75 1.99 -0.57
C LEU A 93 -10.43 0.75 0.01
N ALA A 94 -11.23 0.05 -0.79
CA ALA A 94 -11.86 -1.20 -0.38
C ALA A 94 -10.81 -2.27 -0.01
N LEU A 95 -9.69 -2.35 -0.74
CA LEU A 95 -8.56 -3.21 -0.40
C LEU A 95 -7.98 -2.90 1.00
N TRP A 96 -7.76 -1.62 1.30
CA TRP A 96 -7.19 -1.20 2.58
C TRP A 96 -8.13 -1.41 3.77
N ILE A 97 -9.43 -1.23 3.57
CA ILE A 97 -10.44 -1.38 4.63
C ILE A 97 -10.80 -2.87 4.84
N SER A 98 -10.60 -3.74 3.85
CA SER A 98 -10.98 -5.16 3.95
C SER A 98 -10.30 -5.89 5.11
N GLY A 99 -9.03 -5.62 5.40
CA GLY A 99 -8.30 -6.22 6.50
C GLY A 99 -8.93 -5.93 7.88
N PRO A 100 -9.10 -4.65 8.28
CA PRO A 100 -9.81 -4.29 9.50
C PRO A 100 -11.23 -4.86 9.60
N LEU A 101 -11.99 -4.87 8.49
CA LEU A 101 -13.33 -5.45 8.48
C LEU A 101 -13.30 -6.97 8.73
N LEU A 102 -12.36 -7.66 8.13
CA LEU A 102 -12.20 -9.11 8.31
C LEU A 102 -11.83 -9.45 9.76
N SER A 103 -10.92 -8.69 10.36
CA SER A 103 -10.57 -8.83 11.78
C SER A 103 -11.76 -8.64 12.72
N LEU A 104 -12.69 -7.74 12.40
CA LEU A 104 -13.95 -7.59 13.15
C LEU A 104 -14.87 -8.81 13.00
N VAL A 105 -14.91 -9.40 11.81
CA VAL A 105 -15.68 -10.63 11.53
C VAL A 105 -15.12 -11.79 12.34
N ASP A 106 -13.80 -12.05 12.28
CA ASP A 106 -13.13 -13.11 13.04
C ASP A 106 -13.41 -12.97 14.55
N THR A 107 -13.25 -11.75 15.08
CA THR A 107 -13.53 -11.44 16.49
C THR A 107 -15.00 -11.73 16.86
N SER A 108 -15.93 -11.41 15.96
CA SER A 108 -17.36 -11.64 16.17
C SER A 108 -17.69 -13.14 16.21
N PHE A 109 -17.10 -13.94 15.32
CA PHE A 109 -17.32 -15.39 15.31
C PHE A 109 -16.77 -16.05 16.56
N ILE A 110 -15.54 -15.70 16.98
CA ILE A 110 -14.93 -16.23 18.22
C ILE A 110 -15.75 -15.80 19.45
N GLY A 111 -16.16 -14.54 19.53
CA GLY A 111 -16.98 -14.03 20.63
C GLY A 111 -18.37 -14.69 20.73
N LEU A 112 -18.99 -15.04 19.59
CA LEU A 112 -20.30 -15.71 19.55
C LEU A 112 -20.18 -17.21 19.85
N SER A 113 -19.11 -17.87 19.43
CA SER A 113 -18.87 -19.30 19.72
C SER A 113 -18.70 -19.57 21.21
N ALA A 114 -18.28 -18.55 21.96
CA ALA A 114 -18.17 -18.55 23.42
C ALA A 114 -19.48 -18.93 24.17
N LYS A 115 -20.62 -18.59 23.61
CA LYS A 115 -21.94 -18.88 24.19
C LYS A 115 -22.41 -20.30 23.96
N ALA A 116 -21.80 -21.07 23.05
CA ALA A 116 -22.27 -22.39 22.64
C ALA A 116 -21.70 -23.56 23.47
N GLY A 117 -21.05 -23.29 24.61
CA GLY A 117 -20.60 -24.36 25.51
C GLY A 117 -19.47 -25.25 24.96
N ALA A 118 -18.73 -24.80 24.00
CA ALA A 118 -17.59 -25.52 23.42
C ALA A 118 -16.46 -25.67 24.46
N VAL A 119 -16.34 -26.85 25.00
CA VAL A 119 -15.35 -27.27 25.98
C VAL A 119 -14.02 -27.52 25.24
N GLY A 120 -13.19 -26.50 25.17
CA GLY A 120 -11.75 -26.62 24.85
C GLY A 120 -10.93 -26.09 26.02
N ALA A 121 -9.73 -26.59 26.24
CA ALA A 121 -8.89 -26.40 27.44
C ALA A 121 -8.61 -24.94 27.88
N ALA A 122 -8.97 -23.94 27.10
CA ALA A 122 -9.01 -22.52 27.49
C ALA A 122 -10.44 -22.01 27.31
N GLY A 123 -11.03 -21.42 28.36
CA GLY A 123 -12.34 -20.81 28.27
C GLY A 123 -12.39 -19.78 27.14
N SER A 124 -13.57 -19.57 26.55
CA SER A 124 -13.78 -18.67 25.42
C SER A 124 -13.25 -17.24 25.65
N ALA A 125 -13.26 -16.78 26.89
CA ALA A 125 -12.67 -15.49 27.28
C ALA A 125 -11.14 -15.46 27.06
N ALA A 126 -10.44 -16.55 27.38
CA ALA A 126 -9.00 -16.66 27.18
C ALA A 126 -8.65 -16.71 25.68
N GLN A 127 -9.46 -17.41 24.87
CA GLN A 127 -9.29 -17.43 23.41
C GLN A 127 -9.52 -16.06 22.77
N LEU A 128 -10.55 -15.35 23.19
CA LEU A 128 -10.82 -13.99 22.72
C LEU A 128 -9.72 -13.02 23.17
N ALA A 129 -9.22 -13.16 24.41
CA ALA A 129 -8.11 -12.39 24.92
C ALA A 129 -6.78 -12.68 24.17
N ALA A 130 -6.58 -13.93 23.72
CA ALA A 130 -5.42 -14.33 22.96
C ALA A 130 -5.43 -13.84 21.51
N LEU A 131 -6.62 -13.63 20.91
CA LEU A 131 -6.78 -13.22 19.51
C LEU A 131 -6.09 -11.88 19.23
N GLY A 132 -6.32 -10.86 20.07
CA GLY A 132 -5.75 -9.52 19.88
C GLY A 132 -4.23 -9.53 19.79
N PRO A 133 -3.49 -10.02 20.80
CA PRO A 133 -2.04 -10.15 20.76
C PRO A 133 -1.55 -11.00 19.58
N ALA A 134 -2.20 -12.13 19.28
CA ALA A 134 -1.79 -13.03 18.21
C ALA A 134 -1.92 -12.40 16.82
N THR A 135 -3.04 -11.74 16.54
CA THR A 135 -3.25 -11.02 15.26
C THR A 135 -2.30 -9.84 15.13
N THR A 136 -2.16 -9.02 16.18
CA THR A 136 -1.22 -7.88 16.16
C THR A 136 0.21 -8.33 15.91
N PHE A 137 0.63 -9.45 16.48
CA PHE A 137 1.97 -10.01 16.29
C PHE A 137 2.19 -10.49 14.84
N ILE A 138 1.21 -11.20 14.26
CA ILE A 138 1.26 -11.68 12.87
C ILE A 138 1.22 -10.51 11.88
N ASP A 139 0.26 -9.60 12.05
CA ASP A 139 0.06 -8.48 11.13
C ASP A 139 1.22 -7.49 11.22
N GLY A 140 1.75 -7.25 12.42
CA GLY A 140 2.98 -6.48 12.63
C GLY A 140 4.19 -7.10 11.93
N SER A 141 4.32 -8.43 11.97
CA SER A 141 5.39 -9.15 11.26
C SER A 141 5.26 -9.01 9.75
N LEU A 142 4.05 -9.08 9.18
CA LEU A 142 3.80 -8.82 7.76
C LEU A 142 4.05 -7.37 7.38
N TYR A 143 3.65 -6.43 8.24
CA TYR A 143 3.83 -4.99 7.98
C TYR A 143 5.30 -4.59 7.88
N LEU A 144 6.20 -5.28 8.57
CA LEU A 144 7.65 -5.07 8.41
C LEU A 144 8.13 -5.31 6.96
N PHE A 145 7.43 -6.15 6.21
CA PHE A 145 7.73 -6.45 4.80
C PHE A 145 6.93 -5.60 3.80
N ALA A 146 6.12 -4.63 4.26
CA ALA A 146 5.36 -3.75 3.36
C ALA A 146 6.26 -2.92 2.43
N PHE A 147 7.56 -2.77 2.76
CA PHE A 147 8.54 -2.15 1.87
C PHE A 147 8.69 -2.88 0.52
N LEU A 148 8.46 -4.19 0.48
CA LEU A 148 8.44 -4.97 -0.76
C LEU A 148 7.31 -4.50 -1.68
N ASN A 149 6.13 -4.24 -1.10
CA ASN A 149 4.96 -3.79 -1.85
C ASN A 149 5.18 -2.38 -2.42
N VAL A 150 5.67 -1.44 -1.59
CA VAL A 150 5.96 -0.07 -2.02
C VAL A 150 7.02 -0.04 -3.12
N ALA A 151 8.11 -0.81 -2.96
CA ALA A 151 9.15 -0.94 -3.96
C ALA A 151 8.60 -1.51 -5.27
N THR A 152 7.77 -2.55 -5.19
CA THR A 152 7.19 -3.20 -6.37
C THR A 152 6.27 -2.26 -7.13
N THR A 153 5.33 -1.58 -6.45
CA THR A 153 4.41 -0.62 -7.09
C THR A 153 5.19 0.45 -7.84
N ASN A 154 6.17 1.05 -7.20
CA ASN A 154 6.91 2.18 -7.76
C ASN A 154 7.84 1.75 -8.91
N LEU A 155 8.65 0.71 -8.70
CA LEU A 155 9.56 0.21 -9.73
C LEU A 155 8.82 -0.32 -10.95
N TYR A 156 7.69 -1.01 -10.75
CA TYR A 156 6.86 -1.49 -11.85
C TYR A 156 6.22 -0.33 -12.62
N ALA A 157 5.61 0.64 -11.94
CA ALA A 157 5.05 1.83 -12.58
C ALA A 157 6.11 2.62 -13.35
N SER A 158 7.33 2.75 -12.79
CA SER A 158 8.47 3.40 -13.45
C SER A 158 8.96 2.62 -14.67
N ALA A 159 8.98 1.29 -14.61
CA ALA A 159 9.37 0.45 -15.75
C ALA A 159 8.36 0.54 -16.90
N LEU A 160 7.05 0.58 -16.60
CA LEU A 160 6.00 0.84 -17.58
C LEU A 160 6.15 2.22 -18.22
N ALA A 161 6.48 3.25 -17.43
CA ALA A 161 6.68 4.62 -17.91
C ALA A 161 7.88 4.74 -18.86
N LYS A 162 8.95 3.99 -18.62
CA LYS A 162 10.15 3.96 -19.49
C LYS A 162 9.87 3.44 -20.89
N GLY A 163 8.77 2.72 -21.10
CA GLY A 163 8.30 2.31 -22.42
C GLY A 163 9.41 1.69 -23.26
N GLY A 164 10.09 0.67 -22.75
CA GLY A 164 11.10 -0.05 -23.53
C GLY A 164 10.46 -0.78 -24.68
N ASP A 165 11.10 -0.78 -25.87
CA ASP A 165 10.80 -1.75 -26.91
C ASP A 165 10.81 -3.13 -26.26
N THR A 166 9.82 -3.95 -26.61
CA THR A 166 9.77 -5.35 -26.19
C THR A 166 11.14 -5.99 -26.44
N LYS A 167 11.93 -6.13 -25.40
CA LYS A 167 13.22 -6.81 -25.50
C LYS A 167 12.93 -8.27 -25.79
N LYS A 168 13.56 -8.81 -26.82
CA LYS A 168 13.55 -10.24 -27.07
C LYS A 168 14.61 -10.88 -26.18
N ASN A 169 14.20 -11.83 -25.38
CA ASN A 169 15.10 -12.69 -24.61
C ASN A 169 15.94 -13.55 -25.56
N ARG A 170 17.03 -14.16 -25.07
CA ARG A 170 17.86 -15.11 -25.85
C ARG A 170 17.04 -16.19 -26.54
N ASP A 171 15.92 -16.58 -25.94
CA ASP A 171 14.96 -17.55 -26.47
C ASP A 171 13.95 -16.95 -27.46
N GLY A 172 14.13 -15.70 -27.90
CA GLY A 172 13.24 -15.03 -28.86
C GLY A 172 11.87 -14.60 -28.30
N ILE A 173 11.63 -14.77 -27.00
CA ILE A 173 10.38 -14.40 -26.32
C ILE A 173 10.41 -12.89 -26.02
N SER A 174 9.37 -12.18 -26.43
CA SER A 174 9.20 -10.76 -26.13
C SER A 174 8.84 -10.57 -24.65
N GLU A 175 9.66 -9.84 -23.89
CA GLU A 175 9.37 -9.47 -22.49
C GLU A 175 8.57 -8.18 -22.43
N LEU A 176 7.57 -8.12 -21.52
CA LEU A 176 6.83 -6.89 -21.25
C LEU A 176 7.67 -5.94 -20.35
N PRO A 177 7.53 -4.61 -20.52
CA PRO A 177 8.15 -3.66 -19.62
C PRO A 177 7.76 -3.94 -18.16
N GLY A 178 8.76 -4.06 -17.28
CA GLY A 178 8.54 -4.32 -15.85
C GLY A 178 8.39 -5.79 -15.46
N GLU A 179 8.43 -6.73 -16.39
CA GLU A 179 8.34 -8.18 -16.10
C GLU A 179 9.45 -8.62 -15.14
N GLY A 180 10.70 -8.15 -15.34
CA GLY A 180 11.82 -8.41 -14.45
C GLY A 180 11.60 -7.89 -13.02
N VAL A 181 10.90 -6.76 -12.86
CA VAL A 181 10.51 -6.24 -11.53
C VAL A 181 9.59 -7.23 -10.82
N VAL A 182 8.55 -7.71 -11.52
CA VAL A 182 7.57 -8.64 -10.95
C VAL A 182 8.23 -9.95 -10.53
N ARG A 183 9.10 -10.51 -11.39
CA ARG A 183 9.83 -11.75 -11.07
C ARG A 183 10.75 -11.59 -9.88
N THR A 184 11.55 -10.52 -9.85
CA THR A 184 12.47 -10.23 -8.73
C THR A 184 11.72 -10.02 -7.43
N ALA A 185 10.63 -9.25 -7.47
CA ALA A 185 9.79 -8.99 -6.31
C ALA A 185 9.10 -10.27 -5.81
N ALA A 186 8.53 -11.09 -6.71
CA ALA A 186 7.90 -12.37 -6.36
C ALA A 186 8.90 -13.35 -5.74
N LYS A 187 10.09 -13.47 -6.30
CA LYS A 187 11.16 -14.30 -5.75
C LYS A 187 11.61 -13.82 -4.37
N THR A 188 11.86 -12.51 -4.23
CA THR A 188 12.30 -11.91 -2.96
C THR A 188 11.23 -12.08 -1.89
N SER A 189 9.95 -11.86 -2.23
CA SER A 189 8.83 -12.02 -1.29
C SER A 189 8.66 -13.48 -0.84
N LEU A 190 8.81 -14.43 -1.76
CA LEU A 190 8.71 -15.86 -1.43
C LEU A 190 9.85 -16.30 -0.49
N ILE A 191 11.09 -15.92 -0.77
CA ILE A 191 12.26 -16.22 0.07
C ILE A 191 12.10 -15.57 1.45
N SER A 192 11.74 -14.29 1.48
CA SER A 192 11.50 -13.56 2.74
C SER A 192 10.34 -14.17 3.53
N GLY A 193 9.27 -14.58 2.85
CA GLY A 193 8.12 -15.23 3.49
C GLY A 193 8.45 -16.59 4.08
N ILE A 194 9.26 -17.40 3.37
CA ILE A 194 9.77 -18.68 3.89
C ILE A 194 10.67 -18.43 5.11
N GLY A 195 11.57 -17.44 5.03
CA GLY A 195 12.43 -17.06 6.16
C GLY A 195 11.61 -16.61 7.36
N LEU A 196 10.61 -15.76 7.16
CA LEU A 196 9.70 -15.29 8.20
C LEU A 196 8.88 -16.44 8.80
N MET A 197 8.38 -17.36 7.97
CA MET A 197 7.67 -18.56 8.43
C MET A 197 8.52 -19.37 9.41
N PHE A 198 9.74 -19.72 9.03
CA PHE A 198 10.65 -20.48 9.92
C PHE A 198 11.02 -19.70 11.17
N LEU A 199 11.26 -18.40 11.06
CA LEU A 199 11.52 -17.54 12.21
C LEU A 199 10.35 -17.58 13.20
N LEU A 200 9.12 -17.36 12.71
CA LEU A 200 7.93 -17.39 13.57
C LEU A 200 7.69 -18.77 14.18
N LEU A 201 7.90 -19.86 13.43
CA LEU A 201 7.77 -21.21 13.96
C LEU A 201 8.80 -21.50 15.08
N ALA A 202 10.00 -20.92 14.96
CA ALA A 202 11.08 -21.15 15.93
C ALA A 202 10.95 -20.27 17.19
N VAL A 203 10.60 -18.98 17.04
CA VAL A 203 10.75 -18.00 18.14
C VAL A 203 9.44 -17.31 18.54
N ALA A 204 8.28 -17.65 17.94
CA ALA A 204 7.04 -16.95 18.24
C ALA A 204 6.64 -17.01 19.71
N ARG A 205 6.77 -18.16 20.38
CA ARG A 205 6.37 -18.32 21.78
C ARG A 205 7.08 -17.35 22.73
N PRO A 206 8.43 -17.27 22.77
CA PRO A 206 9.13 -16.31 23.63
C PRO A 206 8.85 -14.85 23.23
N LEU A 207 8.70 -14.57 21.94
CA LEU A 207 8.40 -13.21 21.49
C LEU A 207 6.96 -12.77 21.85
N ILE A 208 5.98 -13.66 21.76
CA ILE A 208 4.60 -13.38 22.21
C ILE A 208 4.61 -13.17 23.74
N ALA A 209 5.29 -14.04 24.51
CA ALA A 209 5.40 -13.88 25.96
C ALA A 209 6.02 -12.54 26.36
N LEU A 210 7.09 -12.12 25.66
CA LEU A 210 7.69 -10.80 25.85
C LEU A 210 6.72 -9.66 25.50
N TYR A 211 5.95 -9.81 24.43
CA TYR A 211 5.00 -8.81 23.94
C TYR A 211 3.82 -8.60 24.89
N ILE A 212 3.20 -9.70 25.38
CA ILE A 212 2.03 -9.63 26.28
C ILE A 212 2.43 -9.34 27.75
N GLY A 213 3.70 -9.52 28.10
CA GLY A 213 4.22 -9.32 29.44
C GLY A 213 4.05 -10.54 30.37
N PRO A 214 4.76 -10.56 31.50
CA PRO A 214 4.85 -11.74 32.37
C PRO A 214 3.51 -12.13 33.01
N GLU A 215 2.70 -11.16 33.42
CA GLU A 215 1.40 -11.42 34.05
C GLU A 215 0.40 -12.07 33.10
N ALA A 216 0.28 -11.53 31.88
CA ALA A 216 -0.60 -12.12 30.86
C ALA A 216 -0.08 -13.46 30.35
N ALA A 217 1.24 -13.63 30.24
CA ALA A 217 1.87 -14.88 29.84
C ALA A 217 1.66 -16.01 30.87
N ALA A 218 1.50 -15.67 32.16
CA ALA A 218 1.17 -16.59 33.22
C ALA A 218 -0.31 -16.99 33.27
N SER A 219 -1.19 -16.27 32.54
CA SER A 219 -2.62 -16.58 32.50
C SER A 219 -2.87 -17.94 31.82
N PRO A 220 -3.66 -18.85 32.42
CA PRO A 220 -3.86 -20.19 31.87
C PRO A 220 -4.43 -20.18 30.47
N GLY A 221 -3.74 -20.84 29.51
CA GLY A 221 -4.19 -21.03 28.15
C GLY A 221 -4.07 -19.81 27.20
N LEU A 222 -3.76 -18.60 27.68
CA LEU A 222 -3.66 -17.41 26.85
C LEU A 222 -2.46 -17.49 25.91
N LEU A 223 -1.25 -17.71 26.47
CA LEU A 223 -0.03 -17.82 25.69
C LEU A 223 -0.06 -19.00 24.72
N ASP A 224 -0.59 -20.15 25.15
CA ASP A 224 -0.67 -21.36 24.33
C ASP A 224 -1.64 -21.17 23.17
N SER A 225 -2.82 -20.58 23.41
CA SER A 225 -3.79 -20.25 22.36
C SER A 225 -3.24 -19.24 21.35
N ALA A 226 -2.57 -18.18 21.82
CA ALA A 226 -1.93 -17.18 20.96
C ALA A 226 -0.81 -17.80 20.11
N HIS A 227 0.02 -18.66 20.73
CA HIS A 227 1.11 -19.35 20.05
C HIS A 227 0.58 -20.35 19.00
N GLU A 228 -0.47 -21.13 19.30
CA GLU A 228 -1.09 -22.04 18.33
C GLU A 228 -1.65 -21.28 17.12
N TYR A 229 -2.35 -20.16 17.35
CA TYR A 229 -2.82 -19.27 16.29
C TYR A 229 -1.66 -18.80 15.41
N VAL A 230 -0.58 -18.28 16.01
CA VAL A 230 0.59 -17.76 15.27
C VAL A 230 1.28 -18.88 14.49
N LYS A 231 1.41 -20.10 15.04
CA LYS A 231 1.99 -21.24 14.30
C LYS A 231 1.22 -21.56 13.03
N ILE A 232 -0.12 -21.62 13.11
CA ILE A 232 -0.96 -21.91 11.95
C ILE A 232 -0.83 -20.78 10.92
N ARG A 233 -0.92 -19.52 11.37
CA ARG A 233 -0.84 -18.35 10.51
C ARG A 233 0.56 -18.15 9.91
N ALA A 234 1.62 -18.59 10.59
CA ALA A 234 2.98 -18.55 10.06
C ALA A 234 3.12 -19.30 8.72
N LEU A 235 2.34 -20.39 8.52
CA LEU A 235 2.32 -21.15 7.26
C LEU A 235 1.85 -20.32 6.06
N SER A 236 1.10 -19.26 6.29
CA SER A 236 0.65 -18.35 5.21
C SER A 236 1.68 -17.30 4.82
N MET A 237 2.77 -17.10 5.56
CA MET A 237 3.73 -16.01 5.33
C MET A 237 4.27 -15.96 3.90
N PRO A 238 4.72 -17.09 3.29
CA PRO A 238 5.21 -17.08 1.91
C PRO A 238 4.15 -16.60 0.91
N THR A 239 2.93 -17.09 1.04
CA THR A 239 1.82 -16.73 0.15
C THR A 239 1.27 -15.35 0.41
N SER A 240 1.25 -14.90 1.66
CA SER A 240 0.82 -13.54 2.02
C SER A 240 1.76 -12.47 1.47
N LEU A 241 3.08 -12.67 1.58
CA LEU A 241 4.06 -11.74 1.00
C LEU A 241 4.03 -11.78 -0.53
N LEU A 242 3.89 -12.96 -1.14
CA LEU A 242 3.73 -13.08 -2.59
C LEU A 242 2.45 -12.37 -3.07
N GLY A 243 1.32 -12.60 -2.40
CA GLY A 243 0.05 -11.94 -2.70
C GLY A 243 0.17 -10.41 -2.61
N GLY A 244 0.82 -9.89 -1.57
CA GLY A 244 1.10 -8.46 -1.42
C GLY A 244 1.90 -7.87 -2.57
N VAL A 245 2.95 -8.55 -3.02
CA VAL A 245 3.78 -8.13 -4.16
C VAL A 245 3.01 -8.18 -5.49
N LEU A 246 2.22 -9.23 -5.73
CA LEU A 246 1.37 -9.31 -6.93
C LEU A 246 0.31 -8.20 -6.94
N GLN A 247 -0.32 -7.94 -5.79
CA GLN A 247 -1.23 -6.79 -5.62
C GLN A 247 -0.51 -5.48 -5.91
N ALA A 248 0.69 -5.28 -5.37
CA ALA A 248 1.50 -4.08 -5.57
C ALA A 248 1.85 -3.85 -7.04
N ALA A 249 2.23 -4.91 -7.77
CA ALA A 249 2.50 -4.83 -9.22
C ALA A 249 1.24 -4.46 -10.02
N LEU A 250 0.09 -5.05 -9.69
CA LEU A 250 -1.19 -4.70 -10.32
C LEU A 250 -1.59 -3.25 -10.04
N LEU A 251 -1.38 -2.75 -8.81
CA LEU A 251 -1.59 -1.35 -8.49
C LEU A 251 -0.63 -0.44 -9.28
N GLY A 252 0.64 -0.82 -9.43
CA GLY A 252 1.59 -0.15 -10.31
C GLY A 252 1.19 -0.15 -11.79
N ALA A 253 0.47 -1.18 -12.23
CA ALA A 253 -0.19 -1.25 -13.54
C ALA A 253 -1.49 -0.42 -13.62
N LYS A 254 -1.84 0.33 -12.58
CA LYS A 254 -3.10 1.10 -12.43
C LYS A 254 -4.35 0.21 -12.42
N ASP A 255 -4.21 -1.07 -12.05
CA ASP A 255 -5.30 -2.04 -11.89
C ASP A 255 -5.55 -2.33 -10.41
N SER A 256 -6.52 -1.65 -9.83
CA SER A 256 -6.97 -1.86 -8.45
C SER A 256 -8.17 -2.82 -8.34
N VAL A 257 -8.79 -3.17 -9.48
CA VAL A 257 -9.99 -4.03 -9.51
C VAL A 257 -9.61 -5.50 -9.34
N THR A 258 -8.57 -5.95 -10.03
CA THR A 258 -8.12 -7.36 -9.93
C THR A 258 -7.77 -7.78 -8.51
N PRO A 259 -6.95 -7.03 -7.75
CA PRO A 259 -6.70 -7.33 -6.35
C PRO A 259 -7.98 -7.31 -5.50
N LEU A 260 -8.90 -6.37 -5.75
CA LEU A 260 -10.17 -6.30 -5.02
C LEU A 260 -11.01 -7.58 -5.20
N VAL A 261 -11.11 -8.09 -6.43
CA VAL A 261 -11.80 -9.35 -6.69
C VAL A 261 -11.15 -10.53 -5.95
N ALA A 262 -9.81 -10.60 -5.95
CA ALA A 262 -9.08 -11.66 -5.23
C ALA A 262 -9.32 -11.58 -3.70
N ILE A 263 -9.33 -10.38 -3.12
CA ILE A 263 -9.64 -10.18 -1.70
C ILE A 263 -11.11 -10.50 -1.41
N ALA A 264 -12.04 -10.16 -2.28
CA ALA A 264 -13.44 -10.55 -2.11
C ALA A 264 -13.60 -12.08 -2.05
N TYR A 265 -12.89 -12.82 -2.91
CA TYR A 265 -12.82 -14.29 -2.83
C TYR A 265 -12.24 -14.78 -1.51
N SER A 266 -11.11 -14.21 -1.10
CA SER A 266 -10.48 -14.52 0.19
C SER A 266 -11.44 -14.27 1.36
N THR A 267 -12.13 -13.13 1.36
CA THR A 267 -13.11 -12.77 2.39
C THR A 267 -14.26 -13.78 2.48
N VAL A 268 -14.82 -14.21 1.35
CA VAL A 268 -15.89 -15.22 1.34
C VAL A 268 -15.41 -16.54 1.93
N ILE A 269 -14.21 -16.99 1.55
CA ILE A 269 -13.62 -18.24 2.06
C ILE A 269 -13.34 -18.12 3.56
N ASN A 270 -12.84 -16.98 4.05
CA ASN A 270 -12.61 -16.75 5.46
C ASN A 270 -13.93 -16.79 6.25
N VAL A 271 -14.95 -16.03 5.86
CA VAL A 271 -16.25 -15.97 6.54
C VAL A 271 -16.93 -17.35 6.58
N VAL A 272 -16.90 -18.08 5.46
CA VAL A 272 -17.45 -19.46 5.41
C VAL A 272 -16.60 -20.39 6.27
N GLY A 273 -15.27 -20.26 6.22
CA GLY A 273 -14.35 -21.04 7.04
C GLY A 273 -14.57 -20.79 8.54
N ASP A 274 -14.73 -19.56 8.98
CA ASP A 274 -15.03 -19.21 10.36
C ASP A 274 -16.37 -19.79 10.81
N TYR A 275 -17.40 -19.64 9.98
CA TYR A 275 -18.70 -20.25 10.29
C TYR A 275 -18.58 -21.76 10.47
N LEU A 276 -17.87 -22.45 9.61
CA LEU A 276 -17.73 -23.92 9.68
C LEU A 276 -16.78 -24.34 10.82
N LEU A 277 -15.56 -23.78 10.86
CA LEU A 277 -14.51 -24.27 11.76
C LEU A 277 -14.71 -23.75 13.19
N VAL A 278 -15.10 -22.48 13.34
CA VAL A 278 -15.32 -21.91 14.68
C VAL A 278 -16.67 -22.30 15.25
N ASN A 279 -17.76 -22.13 14.49
CA ASN A 279 -19.11 -22.33 15.02
C ASN A 279 -19.61 -23.77 14.91
N ARG A 280 -19.39 -24.44 13.76
CA ARG A 280 -19.95 -25.78 13.52
C ARG A 280 -19.06 -26.88 14.05
N PHE A 281 -17.73 -26.76 13.88
CA PHE A 281 -16.77 -27.76 14.39
C PHE A 281 -16.18 -27.38 15.76
N HIS A 282 -16.55 -26.22 16.31
CA HIS A 282 -16.15 -25.77 17.65
C HIS A 282 -14.62 -25.71 17.88
N MET A 283 -13.86 -25.41 16.83
CA MET A 283 -12.40 -25.34 16.90
C MET A 283 -11.88 -24.03 17.54
N GLY A 284 -12.76 -23.08 17.85
CA GLY A 284 -12.40 -21.81 18.50
C GLY A 284 -11.33 -21.03 17.72
N LEU A 285 -10.35 -20.47 18.43
CA LEU A 285 -9.27 -19.66 17.86
C LEU A 285 -8.43 -20.41 16.80
N LYS A 286 -8.23 -21.72 16.98
CA LYS A 286 -7.56 -22.58 16.00
C LYS A 286 -8.33 -22.64 14.69
N GLY A 287 -9.65 -22.74 14.76
CA GLY A 287 -10.53 -22.74 13.58
C GLY A 287 -10.41 -21.43 12.78
N ALA A 288 -10.41 -20.28 13.47
CA ALA A 288 -10.22 -18.98 12.84
C ALA A 288 -8.84 -18.86 12.18
N ALA A 289 -7.77 -19.36 12.82
CA ALA A 289 -6.44 -19.37 12.22
C ALA A 289 -6.38 -20.17 10.92
N ILE A 290 -7.03 -21.34 10.88
CA ILE A 290 -7.10 -22.20 9.68
C ILE A 290 -7.95 -21.53 8.59
N ALA A 291 -9.11 -20.96 8.95
CA ALA A 291 -9.98 -20.25 8.00
C ALA A 291 -9.22 -19.12 7.30
N THR A 292 -8.50 -18.32 8.07
CA THR A 292 -7.71 -17.21 7.53
C THR A 292 -6.50 -17.71 6.70
N LEU A 293 -5.83 -18.79 7.11
CA LEU A 293 -4.78 -19.43 6.31
C LEU A 293 -5.32 -19.84 4.94
N LEU A 294 -6.43 -20.57 4.90
CA LEU A 294 -7.06 -21.04 3.66
C LEU A 294 -7.52 -19.87 2.78
N ALA A 295 -8.08 -18.82 3.39
CA ALA A 295 -8.51 -17.62 2.70
C ALA A 295 -7.33 -16.90 2.03
N GLN A 296 -6.19 -16.78 2.70
CA GLN A 296 -4.98 -16.15 2.14
C GLN A 296 -4.37 -16.98 1.01
N LEU A 297 -4.31 -18.29 1.16
CA LEU A 297 -3.88 -19.20 0.10
C LEU A 297 -4.77 -19.06 -1.14
N ALA A 298 -6.08 -19.11 -0.96
CA ALA A 298 -7.06 -19.03 -2.05
C ALA A 298 -7.05 -17.65 -2.72
N GLY A 299 -6.97 -16.56 -1.95
CA GLY A 299 -6.89 -15.20 -2.49
C GLY A 299 -5.65 -14.98 -3.33
N THR A 300 -4.49 -15.44 -2.85
CA THR A 300 -3.24 -15.38 -3.63
C THR A 300 -3.32 -16.26 -4.87
N ALA A 301 -3.82 -17.49 -4.76
CA ALA A 301 -4.00 -18.39 -5.89
C ALA A 301 -4.95 -17.82 -6.96
N ALA A 302 -6.05 -17.18 -6.55
CA ALA A 302 -6.98 -16.51 -7.46
C ALA A 302 -6.35 -15.30 -8.19
N MET A 303 -5.36 -14.65 -7.59
CA MET A 303 -4.66 -13.50 -8.19
C MET A 303 -3.63 -13.93 -9.24
N ILE A 304 -2.99 -15.10 -9.10
CA ILE A 304 -1.90 -15.57 -9.97
C ILE A 304 -2.28 -15.58 -11.46
N PRO A 305 -3.42 -16.15 -11.91
CA PRO A 305 -3.77 -16.17 -13.34
C PRO A 305 -3.91 -14.77 -13.92
N SER A 306 -4.57 -13.86 -13.18
CA SER A 306 -4.75 -12.47 -13.62
C SER A 306 -3.44 -11.69 -13.63
N ALA A 307 -2.58 -11.87 -12.62
CA ALA A 307 -1.26 -11.29 -12.58
C ALA A 307 -0.41 -11.81 -13.76
N ARG A 308 -0.42 -13.12 -14.01
CA ARG A 308 0.30 -13.72 -15.13
C ARG A 308 -0.15 -13.14 -16.49
N SER A 309 -1.45 -13.01 -16.71
CA SER A 309 -1.97 -12.52 -18.00
C SER A 309 -1.74 -11.04 -18.25
N LYS A 310 -1.63 -10.22 -17.18
CA LYS A 310 -1.53 -8.76 -17.26
C LYS A 310 -0.10 -8.24 -17.10
N LEU A 311 0.74 -8.94 -16.33
CA LEU A 311 2.06 -8.46 -15.94
C LEU A 311 3.19 -9.17 -16.67
N LEU A 312 2.91 -10.31 -17.31
CA LEU A 312 3.92 -11.14 -17.99
C LEU A 312 3.56 -11.36 -19.44
N ALA A 313 4.58 -11.50 -20.30
CA ALA A 313 4.41 -11.87 -21.70
C ALA A 313 3.83 -13.29 -21.85
N ARG A 314 3.19 -13.56 -23.01
CA ARG A 314 2.68 -14.89 -23.32
C ARG A 314 3.84 -15.90 -23.34
N GLY A 315 3.72 -16.98 -22.58
CA GLY A 315 4.76 -18.00 -22.42
C GLY A 315 5.73 -17.78 -21.26
N SER A 316 5.76 -16.59 -20.67
CA SER A 316 6.57 -16.30 -19.48
C SER A 316 5.99 -16.91 -18.22
N SER A 317 6.87 -17.29 -17.28
CA SER A 317 6.51 -17.77 -15.95
C SER A 317 6.86 -16.74 -14.87
N LEU A 318 6.14 -16.75 -13.76
CA LEU A 318 6.47 -15.93 -12.58
C LEU A 318 7.83 -16.28 -11.96
N GLY A 319 8.46 -17.37 -12.41
CA GLY A 319 9.75 -17.79 -11.88
C GLY A 319 9.70 -18.18 -10.38
N LEU A 320 8.54 -18.64 -9.91
CA LEU A 320 8.31 -18.99 -8.50
C LEU A 320 9.12 -20.20 -8.04
N LEU A 321 9.51 -21.08 -8.98
CA LEU A 321 10.42 -22.16 -8.70
C LEU A 321 11.85 -21.60 -8.59
N PRO A 322 12.62 -21.97 -7.56
CA PRO A 322 13.98 -21.49 -7.39
C PRO A 322 14.83 -21.88 -8.61
N ARG A 323 15.31 -20.88 -9.35
CA ARG A 323 16.17 -21.05 -10.53
C ARG A 323 17.61 -21.48 -10.20
N TRP A 324 17.90 -21.91 -9.00
CA TRP A 324 19.15 -22.61 -8.72
C TRP A 324 19.27 -23.88 -9.59
N PHE A 325 18.14 -24.39 -10.09
CA PHE A 325 18.08 -25.50 -11.05
C PHE A 325 18.05 -25.07 -12.51
N THR A 326 17.83 -23.80 -12.84
CA THR A 326 17.83 -23.30 -14.21
C THR A 326 18.79 -22.13 -14.33
N LYS A 327 19.91 -22.33 -15.04
CA LYS A 327 20.81 -21.24 -15.46
C LYS A 327 20.05 -20.34 -16.43
N GLY A 328 19.49 -19.25 -15.96
CA GLY A 328 18.74 -18.27 -16.75
C GLY A 328 19.38 -16.89 -16.68
N GLU A 329 19.05 -16.03 -17.64
CA GLU A 329 19.56 -14.67 -17.81
C GLU A 329 19.41 -13.81 -16.57
N PRO A 330 20.30 -12.83 -16.37
CA PRO A 330 20.16 -11.87 -15.28
C PRO A 330 18.84 -11.10 -15.44
N ASP A 331 18.03 -11.12 -14.37
CA ASP A 331 16.83 -10.29 -14.27
C ASP A 331 17.21 -8.82 -14.56
N GLU A 332 16.38 -8.08 -15.28
CA GLU A 332 16.64 -6.66 -15.63
C GLU A 332 16.91 -5.80 -14.39
N ILE A 333 16.38 -6.21 -13.25
CA ILE A 333 16.65 -5.59 -11.95
C ILE A 333 17.27 -6.65 -11.04
N ASN A 334 18.57 -6.49 -10.77
CA ASN A 334 19.27 -7.30 -9.79
C ASN A 334 18.59 -7.14 -8.41
N SER A 335 18.48 -8.23 -7.66
CA SER A 335 17.98 -8.22 -6.26
C SER A 335 18.66 -7.15 -5.39
N LYS A 336 19.95 -6.85 -5.63
CA LYS A 336 20.66 -5.74 -4.96
C LYS A 336 20.05 -4.37 -5.26
N THR A 337 19.67 -4.12 -6.51
CA THR A 337 19.03 -2.84 -6.91
C THR A 337 17.63 -2.72 -6.31
N PHE A 338 16.87 -3.83 -6.30
CA PHE A 338 15.57 -3.88 -5.65
C PHE A 338 15.68 -3.62 -4.14
N LEU A 339 16.61 -4.28 -3.44
CA LEU A 339 16.84 -4.07 -2.00
C LEU A 339 17.39 -2.68 -1.69
N LYS A 340 18.20 -2.09 -2.57
CA LYS A 340 18.69 -0.72 -2.42
C LYS A 340 17.56 0.31 -2.43
N PHE A 341 16.50 0.06 -3.23
CA PHE A 341 15.27 0.86 -3.18
C PHE A 341 14.45 0.55 -1.92
N ALA A 342 14.34 -0.71 -1.55
CA ALA A 342 13.50 -1.19 -0.47
C ALA A 342 14.02 -0.79 0.92
N ALA A 343 15.34 -0.70 1.14
CA ALA A 343 15.92 -0.41 2.45
C ALA A 343 15.54 0.98 3.01
N PRO A 344 15.58 2.10 2.24
CA PRO A 344 15.07 3.36 2.72
C PRO A 344 13.57 3.32 3.05
N VAL A 345 12.76 2.60 2.27
CA VAL A 345 11.32 2.44 2.54
C VAL A 345 11.08 1.67 3.85
N LEU A 346 11.91 0.64 4.14
CA LEU A 346 11.87 -0.03 5.43
C LEU A 346 12.12 0.96 6.59
N THR A 347 13.04 1.92 6.40
CA THR A 347 13.30 2.96 7.40
C THR A 347 12.06 3.83 7.67
N LEU A 348 11.29 4.17 6.62
CA LEU A 348 10.03 4.90 6.77
C LEU A 348 9.02 4.09 7.60
N ILE A 349 8.87 2.81 7.30
CA ILE A 349 7.94 1.91 8.00
C ILE A 349 8.32 1.77 9.47
N LEU A 350 9.60 1.51 9.75
CA LEU A 350 10.11 1.41 11.12
C LEU A 350 9.91 2.73 11.88
N GLY A 351 10.12 3.88 11.23
CA GLY A 351 9.85 5.19 11.82
C GLY A 351 8.38 5.38 12.20
N LYS A 352 7.46 4.99 11.31
CA LYS A 352 6.00 5.05 11.58
C LYS A 352 5.62 4.15 12.78
N ILE A 353 6.03 2.89 12.79
CA ILE A 353 5.71 1.94 13.85
C ILE A 353 6.28 2.41 15.19
N SER A 354 7.56 2.81 15.20
CA SER A 354 8.26 3.25 16.41
C SER A 354 7.60 4.49 17.02
N ALA A 355 7.13 5.43 16.20
CA ALA A 355 6.45 6.63 16.68
C ALA A 355 5.21 6.28 17.50
N PHE A 356 4.34 5.39 17.00
CA PHE A 356 3.15 4.96 17.75
C PHE A 356 3.50 4.16 19.00
N GLY A 357 4.53 3.32 18.94
CA GLY A 357 5.04 2.58 20.11
C GLY A 357 5.54 3.53 21.21
N PHE A 358 6.29 4.58 20.86
CA PHE A 358 6.76 5.59 21.82
C PHE A 358 5.62 6.39 22.41
N MET A 359 4.61 6.77 21.62
CA MET A 359 3.41 7.46 22.10
C MET A 359 2.64 6.62 23.10
N THR A 360 2.40 5.34 22.79
CA THR A 360 1.70 4.41 23.69
C THR A 360 2.48 4.20 24.99
N ASN A 361 3.80 4.03 24.91
CA ASN A 361 4.66 3.93 26.10
C ASN A 361 4.62 5.19 26.97
N ALA A 362 4.60 6.37 26.34
CA ALA A 362 4.47 7.62 27.07
C ALA A 362 3.10 7.72 27.74
N ALA A 363 2.01 7.45 27.01
CA ALA A 363 0.65 7.50 27.52
C ALA A 363 0.42 6.54 28.71
N ALA A 364 1.01 5.35 28.67
CA ALA A 364 0.93 4.35 29.74
C ALA A 364 1.58 4.81 31.05
N GLY A 365 2.51 5.75 30.99
CA GLY A 365 3.18 6.29 32.19
C GLY A 365 2.61 7.62 32.70
N LEU A 366 1.52 8.13 32.12
CA LEU A 366 0.89 9.37 32.56
C LEU A 366 -0.08 9.12 33.75
N PRO A 367 -0.39 10.16 34.56
CA PRO A 367 -1.38 10.04 35.63
C PRO A 367 -2.79 9.79 35.09
N GLY A 368 -3.71 9.36 35.98
CA GLY A 368 -5.12 9.10 35.64
C GLY A 368 -5.33 7.78 34.91
N GLN A 369 -4.52 6.75 35.23
CA GLN A 369 -4.71 5.39 34.69
C GLN A 369 -5.87 4.68 35.38
N PRO A 370 -6.60 3.78 34.68
CA PRO A 370 -6.40 3.36 33.28
C PRO A 370 -7.06 4.26 32.22
N GLN A 371 -7.82 5.30 32.62
CA GLN A 371 -8.65 6.12 31.71
C GLN A 371 -7.79 6.87 30.67
N THR A 372 -6.63 7.38 31.06
CA THR A 372 -5.70 8.08 30.19
C THR A 372 -5.20 7.19 29.05
N LEU A 373 -4.82 5.95 29.36
CA LEU A 373 -4.39 4.98 28.34
C LEU A 373 -5.56 4.56 27.45
N ALA A 374 -6.76 4.37 28.03
CA ALA A 374 -7.95 4.05 27.25
C ALA A 374 -8.32 5.16 26.26
N ALA A 375 -8.25 6.43 26.70
CA ALA A 375 -8.47 7.58 25.81
C ALA A 375 -7.42 7.65 24.69
N HIS A 376 -6.14 7.37 24.99
CA HIS A 376 -5.09 7.26 23.96
C HIS A 376 -5.39 6.14 22.95
N GLN A 377 -5.81 4.96 23.40
CA GLN A 377 -6.14 3.83 22.53
C GLN A 377 -7.35 4.12 21.63
N ILE A 378 -8.36 4.84 22.12
CA ILE A 378 -9.49 5.31 21.32
C ILE A 378 -9.00 6.23 20.20
N ALA A 379 -8.20 7.24 20.55
CA ALA A 379 -7.66 8.18 19.57
C ALA A 379 -6.78 7.48 18.54
N LEU A 380 -5.97 6.51 18.95
CA LEU A 380 -5.11 5.70 18.09
C LEU A 380 -5.94 4.83 17.12
N SER A 381 -6.99 4.19 17.61
CA SER A 381 -7.89 3.37 16.79
C SER A 381 -8.63 4.20 15.74
N LEU A 382 -9.11 5.39 16.13
CA LEU A 382 -9.75 6.31 15.18
C LEU A 382 -8.76 6.86 14.14
N PHE A 383 -7.52 7.13 14.55
CA PHE A 383 -6.47 7.53 13.63
C PHE A 383 -6.15 6.41 12.62
N PHE A 384 -6.00 5.17 13.07
CA PHE A 384 -5.77 4.02 12.18
C PHE A 384 -6.96 3.70 11.28
N PHE A 385 -8.19 3.98 11.73
CA PHE A 385 -9.36 3.89 10.86
C PHE A 385 -9.37 4.98 9.79
N ALA A 386 -8.88 6.18 10.11
CA ALA A 386 -8.78 7.31 9.18
C ALA A 386 -7.64 7.13 8.13
N SER A 387 -6.54 6.51 8.52
CA SER A 387 -5.32 6.39 7.69
C SER A 387 -5.54 5.78 6.30
N PRO A 388 -6.30 4.69 6.10
CA PRO A 388 -6.52 4.08 4.80
C PRO A 388 -7.05 5.05 3.74
N PHE A 389 -7.94 5.97 4.12
CA PHE A 389 -8.51 6.96 3.21
C PHE A 389 -7.46 7.90 2.63
N LEU A 390 -6.41 8.18 3.39
CA LEU A 390 -5.33 9.09 3.02
C LEU A 390 -4.17 8.34 2.35
N GLU A 391 -3.82 7.16 2.84
CA GLU A 391 -2.77 6.31 2.26
C GLU A 391 -3.10 5.87 0.82
N VAL A 392 -4.38 5.71 0.46
CA VAL A 392 -4.78 5.42 -0.93
C VAL A 392 -4.45 6.58 -1.87
N ILE A 393 -4.43 7.84 -1.39
CA ILE A 393 -4.01 8.98 -2.21
C ILE A 393 -2.50 8.93 -2.45
N SER A 394 -1.71 8.49 -1.47
CA SER A 394 -0.29 8.16 -1.66
C SER A 394 -0.08 7.09 -2.74
N GLN A 395 -0.92 6.06 -2.76
CA GLN A 395 -0.89 5.02 -3.80
C GLN A 395 -1.22 5.58 -5.20
N LEU A 396 -2.14 6.55 -5.30
CA LEU A 396 -2.39 7.28 -6.55
C LEU A 396 -1.13 7.98 -7.05
N SER A 397 -0.40 8.68 -6.15
CA SER A 397 0.87 9.32 -6.50
C SER A 397 1.86 8.30 -7.04
N GLN A 398 2.05 7.17 -6.35
CA GLN A 398 3.00 6.12 -6.74
C GLN A 398 2.64 5.42 -8.05
N ALA A 399 1.34 5.28 -8.37
CA ALA A 399 0.90 4.61 -9.60
C ALA A 399 0.89 5.53 -10.83
N PHE A 400 0.57 6.82 -10.67
CA PHE A 400 0.35 7.72 -11.79
C PHE A 400 1.50 8.67 -12.09
N LEU A 401 2.23 9.17 -11.07
CA LEU A 401 3.34 10.12 -11.27
C LEU A 401 4.54 9.56 -12.04
N PRO A 402 4.95 8.29 -11.91
CA PRO A 402 6.08 7.77 -12.67
C PRO A 402 5.93 7.96 -14.19
N THR A 403 4.69 7.99 -14.70
CA THR A 403 4.41 8.29 -16.12
C THR A 403 5.00 9.62 -16.58
N TYR A 404 5.09 10.62 -15.70
CA TYR A 404 5.62 11.95 -15.99
C TYR A 404 7.08 12.13 -15.56
N SER A 405 7.62 11.22 -14.73
CA SER A 405 9.00 11.29 -14.24
C SER A 405 10.02 10.79 -15.27
N VAL A 406 9.58 9.99 -16.23
CA VAL A 406 10.41 9.41 -17.28
C VAL A 406 10.18 10.14 -18.58
N MET A 407 11.03 11.15 -18.84
CA MET A 407 10.95 11.97 -20.06
C MET A 407 11.71 11.31 -21.22
N PRO A 408 11.12 11.22 -22.43
CA PRO A 408 11.88 10.87 -23.64
C PRO A 408 12.96 11.93 -23.93
N GLU A 409 14.03 11.58 -24.65
CA GLU A 409 15.11 12.53 -25.00
C GLU A 409 14.62 13.79 -25.75
N ARG A 410 13.52 13.65 -26.51
CA ARG A 410 12.89 14.74 -27.27
C ARG A 410 11.64 15.30 -26.60
N ALA A 411 11.48 15.09 -25.29
CA ALA A 411 10.34 15.63 -24.57
C ALA A 411 10.38 17.15 -24.48
N ASP A 412 9.24 17.80 -24.61
CA ASP A 412 9.08 19.17 -24.18
C ASP A 412 9.08 19.21 -22.65
N ARG A 413 10.24 19.51 -22.07
CA ARG A 413 10.45 19.49 -20.62
C ARG A 413 9.45 20.35 -19.87
N SER A 414 9.05 21.50 -20.46
CA SER A 414 8.11 22.41 -19.83
C SER A 414 6.70 21.80 -19.70
N SER A 415 6.20 21.17 -20.76
CA SER A 415 4.89 20.50 -20.74
C SER A 415 4.87 19.28 -19.81
N TRP A 416 5.97 18.51 -19.76
CA TRP A 416 6.09 17.34 -18.88
C TRP A 416 6.14 17.73 -17.41
N ARG A 417 6.87 18.78 -17.06
CA ARG A 417 6.88 19.34 -15.70
C ARG A 417 5.51 19.87 -15.31
N ALA A 418 4.90 20.71 -16.15
CA ALA A 418 3.57 21.26 -15.88
C ALA A 418 2.52 20.16 -15.68
N ALA A 419 2.58 19.06 -16.43
CA ALA A 419 1.69 17.92 -16.27
C ALA A 419 1.94 17.17 -14.94
N SER A 420 3.21 16.95 -14.57
CA SER A 420 3.59 16.35 -13.29
C SER A 420 3.10 17.18 -12.11
N ASP A 421 3.42 18.47 -12.10
CA ASP A 421 3.11 19.37 -10.99
C ASP A 421 1.61 19.66 -10.90
N GLY A 422 0.93 19.76 -12.04
CA GLY A 422 -0.53 19.83 -12.08
C GLY A 422 -1.20 18.61 -11.45
N LEU A 423 -0.64 17.40 -11.66
CA LEU A 423 -1.13 16.19 -11.01
C LEU A 423 -0.85 16.19 -9.51
N VAL A 424 0.36 16.59 -9.08
CA VAL A 424 0.72 16.70 -7.65
C VAL A 424 -0.23 17.67 -6.94
N VAL A 425 -0.41 18.88 -7.46
CA VAL A 425 -1.33 19.88 -6.88
C VAL A 425 -2.76 19.35 -6.78
N ARG A 426 -3.21 18.59 -7.77
CA ARG A 426 -4.54 18.00 -7.78
C ARG A 426 -4.69 16.90 -6.71
N LEU A 427 -3.67 16.06 -6.53
CA LEU A 427 -3.66 15.04 -5.49
C LEU A 427 -3.55 15.66 -4.09
N GLU A 428 -2.78 16.75 -3.91
CA GLU A 428 -2.73 17.51 -2.65
C GLU A 428 -4.09 18.12 -2.30
N LYS A 429 -4.81 18.71 -3.27
CA LYS A 429 -6.18 19.20 -3.07
C LYS A 429 -7.12 18.06 -2.67
N LEU A 430 -7.00 16.89 -3.30
CA LEU A 430 -7.78 15.71 -2.93
C LEU A 430 -7.42 15.23 -1.52
N GLY A 431 -6.14 15.20 -1.15
CA GLY A 431 -5.65 14.85 0.18
C GLY A 431 -6.19 15.79 1.26
N LEU A 432 -6.17 17.09 1.00
CA LEU A 432 -6.77 18.09 1.89
C LEU A 432 -8.28 17.93 2.02
N LEU A 433 -8.99 17.72 0.91
CA LEU A 433 -10.44 17.54 0.92
C LEU A 433 -10.86 16.30 1.72
N VAL A 434 -10.28 15.14 1.38
CA VAL A 434 -10.56 13.89 2.08
C VAL A 434 -10.09 13.98 3.53
N GLY A 435 -8.89 14.55 3.76
CA GLY A 435 -8.36 14.78 5.10
C GLY A 435 -9.28 15.64 5.97
N SER A 436 -9.80 16.74 5.43
CA SER A 436 -10.74 17.63 6.14
C SER A 436 -12.04 16.92 6.50
N LEU A 437 -12.59 16.15 5.55
CA LEU A 437 -13.83 15.39 5.78
C LEU A 437 -13.65 14.34 6.87
N ILE A 438 -12.60 13.56 6.80
CA ILE A 438 -12.31 12.50 7.79
C ILE A 438 -11.92 13.11 9.14
N ALA A 439 -11.11 14.17 9.15
CA ALA A 439 -10.73 14.89 10.36
C ALA A 439 -11.96 15.48 11.08
N GLY A 440 -12.86 16.09 10.32
CA GLY A 440 -14.14 16.60 10.85
C GLY A 440 -14.99 15.48 11.44
N THR A 441 -15.09 14.34 10.75
CA THR A 441 -15.86 13.17 11.23
C THR A 441 -15.26 12.61 12.53
N VAL A 442 -13.96 12.32 12.55
CA VAL A 442 -13.27 11.75 13.71
C VAL A 442 -13.30 12.72 14.90
N GLY A 443 -13.01 14.01 14.66
CA GLY A 443 -13.09 15.03 15.70
C GLY A 443 -14.50 15.18 16.29
N SER A 444 -15.52 15.16 15.43
CA SER A 444 -16.93 15.23 15.86
C SER A 444 -17.36 14.01 16.68
N ILE A 445 -16.93 12.81 16.32
CA ILE A 445 -17.20 11.60 17.11
C ILE A 445 -16.65 11.76 18.52
N VAL A 446 -15.39 12.20 18.67
CA VAL A 446 -14.75 12.34 19.99
C VAL A 446 -15.34 13.50 20.78
N ALA A 447 -15.69 14.62 20.13
CA ALA A 447 -16.22 15.82 20.80
C ALA A 447 -17.68 15.67 21.25
N PHE A 448 -18.54 15.18 20.35
CA PHE A 448 -19.99 15.25 20.51
C PHE A 448 -20.67 13.89 20.71
N ALA A 449 -20.04 12.80 20.27
CA ALA A 449 -20.62 11.47 20.34
C ALA A 449 -19.63 10.40 20.88
N PRO A 450 -18.86 10.67 21.96
CA PRO A 450 -17.88 9.70 22.46
C PRO A 450 -18.53 8.40 22.94
N GLY A 451 -19.83 8.41 23.25
CA GLY A 451 -20.61 7.22 23.61
C GLY A 451 -20.73 6.18 22.48
N ILE A 452 -20.44 6.54 21.22
CA ILE A 452 -20.34 5.58 20.11
C ILE A 452 -19.13 4.66 20.31
N VAL A 453 -18.04 5.19 20.87
CA VAL A 453 -16.77 4.47 21.02
C VAL A 453 -16.65 3.80 22.38
N THR A 454 -17.09 4.45 23.45
CA THR A 454 -17.04 3.90 24.82
C THR A 454 -18.22 4.36 25.66
N ARG A 455 -18.69 3.49 26.55
CA ARG A 455 -19.76 3.82 27.53
C ARG A 455 -19.20 4.35 28.86
N ASP A 456 -17.89 4.24 29.08
CA ASP A 456 -17.25 4.72 30.31
C ASP A 456 -17.14 6.27 30.29
N ALA A 457 -17.87 6.92 31.18
CA ALA A 457 -17.93 8.39 31.28
C ALA A 457 -16.56 9.00 31.63
N ALA A 458 -15.75 8.32 32.44
CA ALA A 458 -14.42 8.81 32.81
C ALA A 458 -13.47 8.77 31.61
N VAL A 459 -13.52 7.71 30.80
CA VAL A 459 -12.77 7.60 29.53
C VAL A 459 -13.26 8.63 28.52
N GLN A 460 -14.58 8.86 28.40
CA GLN A 460 -15.12 9.91 27.54
C GLN A 460 -14.59 11.30 27.93
N THR A 461 -14.56 11.60 29.24
CA THR A 461 -14.02 12.85 29.73
C THR A 461 -12.52 13.01 29.42
N ALA A 462 -11.74 11.96 29.58
CA ALA A 462 -10.32 11.94 29.23
C ALA A 462 -10.06 12.07 27.71
N ALA A 463 -10.98 11.57 26.86
CA ALA A 463 -10.84 11.59 25.40
C ALA A 463 -11.26 12.95 24.78
N LYS A 464 -12.24 13.66 25.33
CA LYS A 464 -12.75 14.93 24.78
C LYS A 464 -11.68 15.96 24.42
N PRO A 465 -10.64 16.21 25.26
CA PRO A 465 -9.57 17.16 24.93
C PRO A 465 -8.75 16.76 23.70
N LEU A 466 -8.80 15.48 23.29
CA LEU A 466 -8.10 14.98 22.13
C LEU A 466 -8.82 15.31 20.80
N ALA A 467 -10.10 15.68 20.82
CA ALA A 467 -10.92 15.82 19.61
C ALA A 467 -10.29 16.74 18.56
N ALA A 468 -9.96 17.98 18.92
CA ALA A 468 -9.37 18.95 18.00
C ALA A 468 -7.94 18.56 17.59
N ILE A 469 -7.16 18.00 18.51
CA ILE A 469 -5.78 17.60 18.27
C ILE A 469 -5.72 16.40 17.32
N LEU A 470 -6.59 15.41 17.53
CA LEU A 470 -6.73 14.26 16.67
C LEU A 470 -7.20 14.66 15.25
N ALA A 471 -8.20 15.55 15.18
CA ALA A 471 -8.64 16.12 13.91
C ALA A 471 -7.50 16.82 13.16
N SER A 472 -6.70 17.62 13.86
CA SER A 472 -5.52 18.29 13.30
C SER A 472 -4.47 17.29 12.82
N ALA A 473 -4.20 16.23 13.58
CA ALA A 473 -3.26 15.17 13.19
C ALA A 473 -3.73 14.43 11.93
N VAL A 474 -5.03 14.10 11.85
CA VAL A 474 -5.62 13.45 10.65
C VAL A 474 -5.57 14.38 9.44
N LEU A 475 -5.92 15.66 9.62
CA LEU A 475 -5.86 16.67 8.55
C LEU A 475 -4.46 16.79 7.96
N LEU A 476 -3.44 16.89 8.81
CA LEU A 476 -2.03 16.98 8.39
C LEU A 476 -1.53 15.70 7.73
N THR A 477 -2.13 14.55 8.04
CA THR A 477 -1.74 13.27 7.41
C THR A 477 -2.06 13.25 5.91
N GLY A 478 -3.08 13.96 5.43
CA GLY A 478 -3.41 14.05 4.01
C GLY A 478 -2.25 14.57 3.15
N PRO A 479 -1.79 15.82 3.36
CA PRO A 479 -0.62 16.35 2.65
C PRO A 479 0.66 15.53 2.87
N VAL A 480 0.89 14.99 4.08
CA VAL A 480 2.05 14.13 4.35
C VAL A 480 2.00 12.88 3.47
N ALA A 481 0.85 12.21 3.36
CA ALA A 481 0.73 10.99 2.57
C ALA A 481 0.92 11.25 1.06
N VAL A 482 0.34 12.33 0.53
CA VAL A 482 0.48 12.71 -0.88
C VAL A 482 1.92 13.08 -1.22
N SER A 483 2.54 13.94 -0.42
CA SER A 483 3.92 14.37 -0.62
C SER A 483 4.90 13.19 -0.46
N GLU A 484 4.68 12.29 0.53
CA GLU A 484 5.46 11.06 0.68
C GLU A 484 5.35 10.18 -0.56
N GLY A 485 4.12 9.91 -1.04
CA GLY A 485 3.89 9.13 -2.26
C GLY A 485 4.52 9.76 -3.50
N THR A 486 4.52 11.09 -3.60
CA THR A 486 5.16 11.86 -4.67
C THR A 486 6.68 11.72 -4.64
N LEU A 487 7.30 11.87 -3.46
CA LEU A 487 8.74 11.71 -3.28
C LEU A 487 9.20 10.27 -3.53
N ILE A 488 8.39 9.27 -3.14
CA ILE A 488 8.63 7.86 -3.49
C ILE A 488 8.58 7.68 -5.01
N ALA A 489 7.56 8.24 -5.68
CA ALA A 489 7.41 8.17 -7.14
C ALA A 489 8.58 8.86 -7.89
N ARG A 490 9.13 9.93 -7.32
CA ARG A 490 10.34 10.61 -7.82
C ARG A 490 11.65 9.95 -7.38
N SER A 491 11.59 8.78 -6.67
CA SER A 491 12.74 8.03 -6.14
C SER A 491 13.62 8.80 -5.15
N GLU A 492 13.08 9.81 -4.45
CA GLU A 492 13.78 10.62 -3.44
C GLU A 492 13.83 9.94 -2.06
N LEU A 493 14.17 8.66 -2.05
CA LEU A 493 14.06 7.80 -0.87
C LEU A 493 15.05 8.15 0.23
N SER A 494 16.27 8.58 -0.12
CA SER A 494 17.29 8.97 0.87
C SER A 494 16.87 10.19 1.68
N PHE A 495 16.23 11.16 1.04
CA PHE A 495 15.66 12.32 1.71
C PHE A 495 14.54 11.90 2.67
N LEU A 496 13.60 11.10 2.19
CA LEU A 496 12.52 10.57 3.03
C LEU A 496 13.05 9.82 4.25
N ALA A 497 13.98 8.88 4.02
CA ALA A 497 14.60 8.12 5.12
C ALA A 497 15.29 9.04 6.14
N GLY A 498 16.00 10.08 5.68
CA GLY A 498 16.63 11.07 6.55
C GLY A 498 15.62 11.82 7.42
N VAL A 499 14.52 12.30 6.83
CA VAL A 499 13.44 13.01 7.58
C VAL A 499 12.78 12.07 8.60
N TYR A 500 12.53 10.79 8.23
CA TYR A 500 11.96 9.82 9.15
C TYR A 500 12.91 9.47 10.30
N LEU A 501 14.19 9.22 10.03
CA LEU A 501 15.19 8.95 11.07
C LEU A 501 15.29 10.12 12.04
N PHE A 502 15.44 11.33 11.52
CA PHE A 502 15.58 12.54 12.34
C PHE A 502 14.34 12.77 13.21
N SER A 503 13.15 12.77 12.59
CA SER A 503 11.90 13.03 13.30
C SER A 503 11.59 11.94 14.34
N THR A 504 11.85 10.66 14.01
CA THR A 504 11.64 9.55 14.94
C THR A 504 12.63 9.57 16.09
N ALA A 505 13.88 10.00 15.88
CA ALA A 505 14.88 10.14 16.93
C ALA A 505 14.55 11.26 17.93
N LEU A 506 13.82 12.30 17.49
CA LEU A 506 13.37 13.40 18.37
C LEU A 506 12.21 13.02 19.29
N LEU A 507 11.39 12.02 18.92
CA LEU A 507 10.19 11.65 19.69
C LEU A 507 10.49 11.13 21.10
N PRO A 508 11.41 10.14 21.31
CA PRO A 508 11.64 9.57 22.64
C PRO A 508 12.06 10.59 23.70
N PRO A 509 12.99 11.53 23.46
CA PRO A 509 13.36 12.52 24.49
C PRO A 509 12.20 13.46 24.83
N VAL A 510 11.42 13.90 23.83
CA VAL A 510 10.26 14.78 24.06
C VAL A 510 9.18 14.04 24.85
N LEU A 511 8.83 12.82 24.44
CA LEU A 511 7.80 12.00 25.09
C LEU A 511 8.22 11.58 26.51
N ARG A 512 9.52 11.31 26.76
CA ARG A 512 10.05 11.07 28.12
C ARG A 512 9.89 12.29 29.01
N LYS A 513 10.14 13.50 28.47
CA LYS A 513 9.93 14.75 29.22
C LYS A 513 8.45 14.96 29.57
N ILE A 514 7.54 14.71 28.61
CA ILE A 514 6.07 14.78 28.84
C ILE A 514 5.68 13.77 29.93
N ARG A 515 6.15 12.53 29.86
CA ARG A 515 5.87 11.49 30.85
C ARG A 515 6.39 11.88 32.25
N ALA A 516 7.63 12.38 32.34
CA ALA A 516 8.23 12.81 33.61
C ALA A 516 7.50 14.02 34.23
N GLY A 517 6.96 14.92 33.41
CA GLY A 517 6.19 16.06 33.84
C GLY A 517 4.76 15.75 34.27
N GLY A 518 4.27 14.52 34.13
CA GLY A 518 2.91 14.11 34.54
C GLY A 518 1.78 14.88 33.84
N GLY A 519 2.03 15.39 32.63
CA GLY A 519 1.06 16.17 31.85
C GLY A 519 -0.13 15.36 31.34
N PRO A 520 -1.16 16.01 30.77
CA PRO A 520 -2.31 15.32 30.18
C PRO A 520 -1.93 14.58 28.88
N VAL A 521 -2.69 13.54 28.53
CA VAL A 521 -2.48 12.73 27.31
C VAL A 521 -2.56 13.56 26.03
N SER A 522 -3.20 14.70 26.05
CA SER A 522 -3.24 15.66 24.93
C SER A 522 -1.84 16.13 24.50
N GLN A 523 -0.88 16.25 25.41
CA GLN A 523 0.49 16.62 25.08
C GLN A 523 1.19 15.56 24.19
N VAL A 524 0.89 14.26 24.38
CA VAL A 524 1.40 13.18 23.53
C VAL A 524 0.87 13.34 22.10
N TRP A 525 -0.42 13.68 21.96
CA TRP A 525 -1.04 13.88 20.65
C TRP A 525 -0.66 15.20 19.99
N ILE A 526 -0.42 16.27 20.77
CA ILE A 526 0.18 17.51 20.26
C ILE A 526 1.57 17.24 19.70
N CYS A 527 2.39 16.47 20.43
CA CYS A 527 3.72 16.07 19.95
C CYS A 527 3.62 15.33 18.59
N PHE A 528 2.63 14.45 18.42
CA PHE A 528 2.40 13.75 17.16
C PHE A 528 1.89 14.69 16.06
N ALA A 529 0.99 15.61 16.34
CA ALA A 529 0.52 16.61 15.38
C ALA A 529 1.69 17.51 14.89
N LEU A 530 2.57 17.92 15.81
CA LEU A 530 3.78 18.67 15.46
C LEU A 530 4.77 17.84 14.63
N PHE A 531 4.88 16.56 14.92
CA PHE A 531 5.66 15.60 14.12
C PHE A 531 5.10 15.48 12.68
N GLN A 532 3.77 15.44 12.52
CA GLN A 532 3.14 15.45 11.20
C GLN A 532 3.36 16.78 10.48
N LEU A 533 3.22 17.91 11.18
CA LEU A 533 3.46 19.24 10.63
C LEU A 533 4.92 19.39 10.16
N PHE A 534 5.89 18.98 10.98
CA PHE A 534 7.30 19.01 10.61
C PHE A 534 7.57 18.23 9.31
N ARG A 535 7.04 17.01 9.20
CA ARG A 535 7.18 16.20 7.98
C ARG A 535 6.52 16.86 6.78
N SER A 536 5.29 17.40 6.97
CA SER A 536 4.58 18.11 5.90
C SER A 536 5.41 19.28 5.36
N LEU A 537 6.00 20.08 6.25
CA LEU A 537 6.86 21.21 5.86
C LEU A 537 8.15 20.76 5.16
N CYS A 538 8.82 19.72 5.66
CA CYS A 538 10.02 19.16 5.02
C CYS A 538 9.72 18.64 3.62
N PHE A 539 8.61 17.88 3.45
CA PHE A 539 8.26 17.30 2.17
C PHE A 539 7.81 18.37 1.16
N ALA A 540 6.95 19.31 1.58
CA ALA A 540 6.56 20.44 0.74
C ALA A 540 7.76 21.30 0.33
N GLY A 541 8.65 21.62 1.28
CA GLY A 541 9.89 22.36 0.98
C GLY A 541 10.77 21.62 -0.03
N ARG A 542 10.91 20.29 0.08
CA ARG A 542 11.67 19.49 -0.88
C ARG A 542 11.06 19.51 -2.27
N LEU A 543 9.74 19.37 -2.38
CA LEU A 543 9.03 19.42 -3.66
C LEU A 543 9.21 20.78 -4.34
N LEU A 544 9.07 21.89 -3.61
CA LEU A 544 9.26 23.25 -4.12
C LEU A 544 10.72 23.57 -4.52
N LEU A 545 11.70 22.99 -3.81
CA LEU A 545 13.12 23.21 -4.11
C LEU A 545 13.62 22.34 -5.26
N SER A 546 13.06 21.14 -5.46
CA SER A 546 13.43 20.29 -6.58
C SER A 546 13.02 20.92 -7.92
N ASP A 547 11.91 21.64 -7.94
CA ASP A 547 11.44 22.34 -9.14
C ASP A 547 12.38 23.49 -9.54
N LYS A 548 12.95 24.23 -8.57
CA LYS A 548 13.88 25.35 -8.83
C LYS A 548 15.28 24.94 -9.29
N ARG A 549 15.81 23.78 -8.86
CA ARG A 549 17.14 23.32 -9.26
C ARG A 549 17.24 22.94 -10.73
N THR A 550 16.14 22.51 -11.31
CA THR A 550 16.08 22.14 -12.72
C THR A 550 15.89 23.32 -13.67
N ASP A 551 15.52 24.51 -13.13
CA ASP A 551 15.40 25.76 -13.91
C ASP A 551 16.73 26.55 -13.94
N GLY A 552 17.72 26.20 -13.13
CA GLY A 552 19.02 26.89 -13.04
C GLY A 552 20.16 26.21 -13.81
N ASP A 553 19.94 25.03 -14.38
CA ASP A 553 20.92 24.28 -15.18
C ASP A 553 20.66 24.41 -16.72
N ASP A 554 19.73 25.27 -17.15
CA ASP A 554 19.55 25.74 -18.53
C ASP A 554 20.14 27.15 -18.68
#